data_a09a91def87e2670a94d45a4f4d403e6
#
_entry.id   a09a91def87e2670a94d45a4f4d403e6
#
_cell.length_a   1.000
_cell.length_b   1.000
_cell.length_c   1.000
_cell.angle_alpha   90.00
_cell.angle_beta   90.00
_cell.angle_gamma   90.00
#
_symmetry.space_group_name_H-M   'P 1'
#
loop_
_entity.id
_entity.type
_entity.pdbx_description
1 polymer ?
#
loop_
_entity_poly.entity_id
_entity_poly.type
_entity_poly.pdbx_seq_one_letter_code
_entity_poly.pdbx_strand_id
1 'polypeptide(L)'
;MNKKKRKANLDDGCNPELVRGAKFDGLLEIPVISASSSITIPDGFTPFTRREKALGTDDAICFFEKDPKFADVLIDPAAYIEDFRRFRYLLPMDCSLYIDAPLAVQIINLYRSRAIASYYQRNGCNIYPMARWGNEYTYTTAYFPERIAFLGVTQA
;
A
#
# COMPACT_ATOMS: atom_id res chain seq x y z
N MET A 1 -25.05 -2.63 20.71
CA MET A 1 -24.42 -3.75 19.99
C MET A 1 -22.96 -3.82 20.40
N ASN A 2 -22.56 -4.87 21.14
CA ASN A 2 -21.19 -5.07 21.58
C ASN A 2 -20.30 -5.43 20.38
N LYS A 3 -19.47 -4.50 19.95
CA LYS A 3 -18.36 -4.82 19.05
C LYS A 3 -17.43 -5.76 19.83
N LYS A 4 -17.49 -7.06 19.57
CA LYS A 4 -16.45 -8.00 20.00
C LYS A 4 -15.11 -7.40 19.54
N LYS A 5 -14.26 -6.95 20.48
CA LYS A 5 -12.85 -6.67 20.18
C LYS A 5 -12.29 -7.95 19.57
N ARG A 6 -12.04 -7.95 18.24
CA ARG A 6 -11.21 -8.99 17.63
C ARG A 6 -9.91 -8.99 18.42
N LYS A 7 -9.57 -10.15 19.02
CA LYS A 7 -8.21 -10.36 19.51
C LYS A 7 -7.31 -10.04 18.32
N ALA A 8 -6.39 -9.08 18.50
CA ALA A 8 -5.30 -8.95 17.57
C ALA A 8 -4.63 -10.32 17.52
N ASN A 9 -4.85 -11.07 16.46
CA ASN A 9 -3.99 -12.20 16.18
C ASN A 9 -2.61 -11.56 16.05
N LEU A 10 -1.68 -12.00 16.92
CA LEU A 10 -0.29 -11.82 16.61
C LEU A 10 -0.15 -12.47 15.23
N ASP A 11 -0.01 -11.60 14.24
CA ASP A 11 0.09 -12.04 12.88
C ASP A 11 1.32 -12.95 12.80
N ASP A 12 1.12 -14.20 12.47
CA ASP A 12 2.17 -15.19 12.27
C ASP A 12 2.99 -14.87 11.01
N GLY A 13 3.17 -13.58 10.74
CA GLY A 13 4.12 -13.01 9.80
C GLY A 13 3.47 -12.37 8.63
N CYS A 14 2.55 -11.87 8.25
CA CYS A 14 2.18 -11.13 7.04
C CYS A 14 0.91 -11.62 6.35
N ASN A 15 0.03 -12.23 7.10
CA ASN A 15 -1.31 -12.61 6.64
C ASN A 15 -1.28 -13.24 5.21
N PRO A 16 -1.01 -14.56 5.09
CA PRO A 16 -0.83 -15.21 3.79
C PRO A 16 -2.04 -15.10 2.85
N GLU A 17 -3.22 -14.82 3.40
CA GLU A 17 -4.43 -14.58 2.61
C GLU A 17 -4.30 -13.34 1.71
N LEU A 18 -3.55 -12.33 2.14
CA LEU A 18 -3.35 -11.12 1.35
C LEU A 18 -2.62 -11.39 0.03
N VAL A 19 -1.81 -12.42 0.00
CA VAL A 19 -0.99 -12.75 -1.17
C VAL A 19 -1.47 -14.01 -1.91
N ARG A 20 -2.57 -14.61 -1.48
CA ARG A 20 -3.17 -15.74 -2.20
C ARG A 20 -3.53 -15.32 -3.63
N GLY A 21 -2.88 -15.94 -4.63
CA GLY A 21 -3.04 -15.61 -6.04
C GLY A 21 -2.30 -14.33 -6.50
N ALA A 22 -1.45 -13.75 -5.66
CA ALA A 22 -0.55 -12.68 -6.09
C ALA A 22 0.53 -13.22 -7.03
N LYS A 23 1.06 -12.35 -7.88
CA LYS A 23 2.32 -12.57 -8.58
C LYS A 23 3.45 -12.01 -7.73
N PHE A 24 4.63 -12.63 -7.82
CA PHE A 24 5.81 -12.22 -7.06
C PHE A 24 6.96 -11.91 -7.99
N ASP A 25 7.84 -11.03 -7.55
CA ASP A 25 9.05 -10.64 -8.26
C ASP A 25 10.29 -10.78 -7.39
N GLY A 26 11.38 -11.18 -8.03
CA GLY A 26 12.71 -11.29 -7.44
C GLY A 26 12.87 -12.36 -6.36
N LEU A 27 14.08 -12.44 -5.82
CA LEU A 27 14.47 -13.41 -4.78
C LEU A 27 13.69 -13.21 -3.47
N LEU A 28 13.26 -11.99 -3.20
CA LEU A 28 12.53 -11.66 -1.97
C LEU A 28 11.01 -11.88 -2.09
N GLU A 29 10.56 -12.37 -3.24
CA GLU A 29 9.15 -12.66 -3.50
C GLU A 29 8.22 -11.48 -3.13
N ILE A 30 8.58 -10.27 -3.57
CA ILE A 30 7.78 -9.08 -3.31
C ILE A 30 6.52 -9.11 -4.20
N PRO A 31 5.32 -8.96 -3.66
CA PRO A 31 4.10 -8.96 -4.46
C PRO A 31 4.08 -7.85 -5.50
N VAL A 32 3.70 -8.21 -6.73
CA VAL A 32 3.63 -7.29 -7.87
C VAL A 32 2.30 -6.55 -7.88
N ILE A 33 2.36 -5.24 -8.11
CA ILE A 33 1.22 -4.40 -8.47
C ILE A 33 1.25 -4.29 -9.99
N SER A 34 0.18 -4.71 -10.66
CA SER A 34 0.09 -4.63 -12.12
C SER A 34 -0.07 -3.18 -12.57
N ALA A 35 0.51 -2.83 -13.72
CA ALA A 35 0.29 -1.53 -14.34
C ALA A 35 -1.19 -1.35 -14.70
N SER A 36 -1.72 -0.15 -14.48
CA SER A 36 -3.06 0.20 -14.98
C SER A 36 -3.02 0.47 -16.49
N SER A 37 -4.07 0.05 -17.19
CA SER A 37 -4.19 0.27 -18.65
C SER A 37 -4.48 1.74 -18.99
N SER A 38 -5.04 2.51 -18.06
CA SER A 38 -5.30 3.94 -18.21
C SER A 38 -4.95 4.66 -16.92
N ILE A 39 -3.85 5.41 -16.96
CA ILE A 39 -3.43 6.24 -15.84
C ILE A 39 -3.64 7.70 -16.25
N THR A 40 -4.47 8.39 -15.48
CA THR A 40 -4.56 9.85 -15.52
C THR A 40 -3.92 10.41 -14.27
N ILE A 41 -3.31 11.57 -14.37
CA ILE A 41 -2.72 12.24 -13.20
C ILE A 41 -3.88 12.64 -12.29
N PRO A 42 -3.85 12.29 -10.98
CA PRO A 42 -4.84 12.77 -10.02
C PRO A 42 -4.79 14.29 -9.90
N ASP A 43 -5.91 14.92 -9.59
CA ASP A 43 -5.98 16.37 -9.37
C ASP A 43 -5.25 16.76 -8.07
N GLY A 44 -5.25 15.87 -7.08
CA GLY A 44 -4.58 16.06 -5.80
C GLY A 44 -4.40 14.77 -5.02
N PHE A 45 -3.89 14.92 -3.80
CA PHE A 45 -3.69 13.83 -2.86
C PHE A 45 -4.42 14.12 -1.57
N THR A 46 -5.38 13.27 -1.23
CA THR A 46 -6.12 13.38 0.03
C THR A 46 -5.62 12.32 1.02
N PRO A 47 -5.16 12.71 2.21
CA PRO A 47 -4.71 11.79 3.24
C PRO A 47 -5.83 10.82 3.67
N PHE A 48 -5.47 9.58 3.97
CA PHE A 48 -6.39 8.52 4.41
C PHE A 48 -7.32 8.98 5.53
N THR A 49 -6.82 9.72 6.52
CA THR A 49 -7.64 10.23 7.63
C THR A 49 -8.71 11.24 7.21
N ARG A 50 -8.60 11.80 6.02
CA ARG A 50 -9.54 12.78 5.44
C ARG A 50 -10.19 12.28 4.16
N ARG A 51 -10.13 10.99 3.86
CA ARG A 51 -10.51 10.39 2.59
C ARG A 51 -11.93 10.72 2.14
N GLU A 52 -12.86 10.95 3.07
CA GLU A 52 -14.23 11.35 2.71
C GLU A 52 -14.29 12.64 1.87
N LYS A 53 -13.27 13.50 1.98
CA LYS A 53 -13.18 14.73 1.17
C LYS A 53 -12.85 14.45 -0.30
N ALA A 54 -12.31 13.28 -0.62
CA ALA A 54 -11.99 12.87 -1.98
C ALA A 54 -13.17 12.23 -2.72
N LEU A 55 -14.30 12.05 -2.06
CA LEU A 55 -15.49 11.47 -2.71
C LEU A 55 -16.00 12.38 -3.81
N GLY A 56 -16.11 11.81 -5.03
CA GLY A 56 -16.55 12.56 -6.21
C GLY A 56 -15.52 13.51 -6.81
N THR A 57 -14.26 13.41 -6.38
CA THR A 57 -13.12 14.12 -6.95
C THR A 57 -12.20 13.16 -7.70
N ASP A 58 -11.24 13.68 -8.45
CA ASP A 58 -10.16 12.92 -9.08
C ASP A 58 -8.90 12.83 -8.19
N ASP A 59 -9.03 13.11 -6.89
CA ASP A 59 -7.96 12.96 -5.92
C ASP A 59 -7.60 11.49 -5.70
N ALA A 60 -6.32 11.24 -5.49
CA ALA A 60 -5.83 9.96 -5.00
C ALA A 60 -5.80 9.94 -3.47
N ILE A 61 -6.27 8.84 -2.89
CA ILE A 61 -6.08 8.60 -1.46
C ILE A 61 -4.61 8.22 -1.23
N CYS A 62 -3.96 8.92 -0.32
CA CYS A 62 -2.56 8.66 0.05
C CYS A 62 -2.42 8.35 1.55
N PHE A 63 -1.32 7.69 1.89
CA PHE A 63 -0.96 7.31 3.26
C PHE A 63 0.30 8.06 3.74
N PHE A 64 0.51 9.30 3.26
CA PHE A 64 1.62 10.17 3.69
C PHE A 64 1.36 10.72 5.09
N GLU A 65 1.15 9.81 6.02
CA GLU A 65 0.82 10.05 7.42
C GLU A 65 1.61 9.06 8.28
N LYS A 66 1.70 9.33 9.58
CA LYS A 66 2.35 8.39 10.51
C LYS A 66 1.60 7.05 10.55
N ASP A 67 2.32 5.94 10.52
CA ASP A 67 1.77 4.57 10.47
C ASP A 67 0.61 4.31 11.46
N PRO A 68 0.63 4.79 12.73
CA PRO A 68 -0.48 4.60 13.64
C PRO A 68 -1.83 5.14 13.15
N LYS A 69 -1.85 6.10 12.22
CA LYS A 69 -3.09 6.67 11.68
C LYS A 69 -3.82 5.74 10.72
N PHE A 70 -3.12 4.79 10.13
CA PHE A 70 -3.69 3.78 9.25
C PHE A 70 -3.40 2.34 9.73
N ALA A 71 -3.03 2.18 11.00
CA ALA A 71 -2.73 0.87 11.59
C ALA A 71 -3.90 -0.12 11.43
N ASP A 72 -5.14 0.35 11.53
CA ASP A 72 -6.31 -0.51 11.36
C ASP A 72 -6.39 -1.12 9.96
N VAL A 73 -5.93 -0.39 8.93
CA VAL A 73 -5.83 -0.89 7.55
C VAL A 73 -4.78 -1.99 7.43
N LEU A 74 -3.66 -1.87 8.17
CA LEU A 74 -2.62 -2.89 8.21
C LEU A 74 -3.08 -4.15 8.94
N ILE A 75 -3.93 -3.99 9.97
CA ILE A 75 -4.43 -5.09 10.80
C ILE A 75 -5.55 -5.86 10.09
N ASP A 76 -6.49 -5.17 9.46
CA ASP A 76 -7.63 -5.79 8.78
C ASP A 76 -7.88 -5.10 7.42
N PRO A 77 -7.03 -5.36 6.41
CA PRO A 77 -7.20 -4.77 5.09
C PRO A 77 -8.54 -5.12 4.44
N ALA A 78 -9.09 -6.29 4.73
CA ALA A 78 -10.35 -6.73 4.15
C ALA A 78 -11.53 -5.83 4.53
N ALA A 79 -11.50 -5.25 5.73
CA ALA A 79 -12.56 -4.36 6.20
C ALA A 79 -12.67 -3.05 5.39
N TYR A 80 -11.64 -2.70 4.61
CA TYR A 80 -11.55 -1.43 3.87
C TYR A 80 -11.80 -1.58 2.36
N ILE A 81 -12.01 -2.78 1.84
CA ILE A 81 -12.20 -2.99 0.39
C ILE A 81 -13.35 -2.15 -0.15
N GLU A 82 -14.52 -2.24 0.47
CA GLU A 82 -15.71 -1.51 0.00
C GLU A 82 -15.56 0.00 0.14
N ASP A 83 -14.87 0.45 1.19
CA ASP A 83 -14.58 1.88 1.36
C ASP A 83 -13.63 2.38 0.26
N PHE A 84 -12.54 1.66 0.01
CA PHE A 84 -11.54 2.08 -0.98
C PHE A 84 -12.00 1.98 -2.43
N ARG A 85 -12.96 1.11 -2.75
CA ARG A 85 -13.57 1.06 -4.09
C ARG A 85 -14.35 2.32 -4.48
N ARG A 86 -14.70 3.15 -3.50
CA ARG A 86 -15.43 4.40 -3.71
C ARG A 86 -14.57 5.51 -4.30
N PHE A 87 -13.25 5.34 -4.24
CA PHE A 87 -12.27 6.34 -4.68
C PHE A 87 -11.70 5.98 -6.04
N ARG A 88 -11.40 7.01 -6.82
CA ARG A 88 -10.85 6.82 -8.16
C ARG A 88 -9.45 6.22 -8.14
N TYR A 89 -8.62 6.65 -7.19
CA TYR A 89 -7.24 6.19 -7.03
C TYR A 89 -6.88 5.96 -5.57
N LEU A 90 -6.11 4.93 -5.35
CA LEU A 90 -5.53 4.58 -4.05
C LEU A 90 -4.02 4.38 -4.21
N LEU A 91 -3.20 5.08 -3.45
CA LEU A 91 -1.77 4.81 -3.37
C LEU A 91 -1.51 3.59 -2.47
N PRO A 92 -0.41 2.85 -2.68
CA PRO A 92 0.06 1.86 -1.72
C PRO A 92 0.25 2.45 -0.32
N MET A 93 0.10 1.61 0.70
CA MET A 93 0.37 2.02 2.09
C MET A 93 1.79 2.55 2.22
N ASP A 94 1.93 3.72 2.83
CA ASP A 94 3.23 4.37 3.06
C ASP A 94 3.87 3.89 4.36
N CYS A 95 4.10 2.55 4.49
CA CYS A 95 4.80 2.00 5.64
C CYS A 95 6.19 2.64 5.78
N SER A 96 6.53 3.11 6.98
CA SER A 96 7.75 3.89 7.22
C SER A 96 9.02 3.15 6.80
N LEU A 97 9.84 3.80 5.99
CA LEU A 97 11.11 3.30 5.46
C LEU A 97 12.24 4.24 5.92
N TYR A 98 12.71 4.02 7.15
CA TYR A 98 13.85 4.77 7.68
C TYR A 98 15.15 4.21 7.11
N ILE A 99 16.00 5.08 6.59
CA ILE A 99 17.27 4.73 5.96
C ILE A 99 18.26 4.06 6.94
N ASP A 100 18.16 4.39 8.21
CA ASP A 100 18.95 3.87 9.32
C ASP A 100 18.33 2.66 10.03
N ALA A 101 17.12 2.24 9.61
CA ALA A 101 16.52 1.02 10.13
C ALA A 101 17.25 -0.23 9.62
N PRO A 102 17.25 -1.34 10.39
CA PRO A 102 17.79 -2.61 9.90
C PRO A 102 17.17 -3.00 8.55
N LEU A 103 17.98 -3.49 7.61
CA LEU A 103 17.53 -3.84 6.26
C LEU A 103 16.32 -4.78 6.26
N ALA A 104 16.28 -5.75 7.17
CA ALA A 104 15.15 -6.66 7.30
C ALA A 104 13.83 -5.90 7.59
N VAL A 105 13.87 -4.85 8.41
CA VAL A 105 12.70 -4.03 8.71
C VAL A 105 12.26 -3.24 7.48
N GLN A 106 13.22 -2.68 6.73
CA GLN A 106 12.93 -1.97 5.49
C GLN A 106 12.26 -2.90 4.46
N ILE A 107 12.80 -4.11 4.29
CA ILE A 107 12.23 -5.13 3.37
C ILE A 107 10.83 -5.54 3.82
N ILE A 108 10.60 -5.78 5.11
CA ILE A 108 9.26 -6.12 5.63
C ILE A 108 8.26 -5.00 5.34
N ASN A 109 8.63 -3.75 5.53
CA ASN A 109 7.72 -2.63 5.28
C ASN A 109 7.42 -2.45 3.78
N LEU A 110 8.40 -2.69 2.90
CA LEU A 110 8.16 -2.77 1.46
C LEU A 110 7.20 -3.91 1.10
N TYR A 111 7.45 -5.10 1.64
CA TYR A 111 6.58 -6.26 1.44
C TYR A 111 5.14 -5.97 1.88
N ARG A 112 4.93 -5.44 3.09
CA ARG A 112 3.60 -5.10 3.61
C ARG A 112 2.85 -4.13 2.70
N SER A 113 3.51 -3.05 2.31
CA SER A 113 2.95 -2.07 1.38
C SER A 113 2.49 -2.73 0.08
N ARG A 114 3.32 -3.59 -0.51
CA ARG A 114 3.04 -4.28 -1.77
C ARG A 114 1.99 -5.36 -1.63
N ALA A 115 2.02 -6.13 -0.56
CA ALA A 115 1.05 -7.19 -0.31
C ALA A 115 -0.37 -6.63 -0.20
N ILE A 116 -0.55 -5.56 0.57
CA ILE A 116 -1.84 -4.90 0.76
C ILE A 116 -2.29 -4.22 -0.53
N ALA A 117 -1.41 -3.51 -1.24
CA ALA A 117 -1.77 -2.85 -2.48
C ALA A 117 -2.15 -3.87 -3.58
N SER A 118 -1.40 -4.96 -3.72
CA SER A 118 -1.73 -6.07 -4.63
C SER A 118 -3.07 -6.73 -4.25
N TYR A 119 -3.35 -6.88 -2.95
CA TYR A 119 -4.63 -7.39 -2.47
C TYR A 119 -5.79 -6.47 -2.87
N TYR A 120 -5.67 -5.16 -2.63
CA TYR A 120 -6.70 -4.20 -3.02
C TYR A 120 -6.90 -4.17 -4.54
N GLN A 121 -5.82 -4.21 -5.32
CA GLN A 121 -5.92 -4.24 -6.77
C GLN A 121 -6.69 -5.47 -7.26
N ARG A 122 -6.42 -6.65 -6.72
CA ARG A 122 -7.15 -7.89 -7.05
C ARG A 122 -8.60 -7.87 -6.57
N ASN A 123 -8.92 -7.03 -5.62
CA ASN A 123 -10.29 -6.79 -5.13
C ASN A 123 -10.96 -5.57 -5.77
N GLY A 124 -10.45 -5.08 -6.91
CA GLY A 124 -11.11 -4.07 -7.72
C GLY A 124 -10.85 -2.62 -7.31
N CYS A 125 -9.90 -2.37 -6.40
CA CYS A 125 -9.43 -1.01 -6.15
C CYS A 125 -8.45 -0.59 -7.24
N ASN A 126 -8.53 0.66 -7.67
CA ASN A 126 -7.62 1.21 -8.66
C ASN A 126 -6.35 1.72 -7.98
N ILE A 127 -5.30 0.89 -7.99
CA ILE A 127 -4.02 1.21 -7.34
C ILE A 127 -3.15 2.05 -8.28
N TYR A 128 -2.73 3.19 -7.77
CA TYR A 128 -1.77 4.06 -8.43
C TYR A 128 -0.36 3.71 -7.95
N PRO A 129 0.49 3.09 -8.78
CA PRO A 129 1.79 2.59 -8.32
C PRO A 129 2.68 3.72 -7.80
N MET A 130 3.38 3.46 -6.70
CA MET A 130 4.32 4.38 -6.09
C MET A 130 5.65 3.67 -5.84
N ALA A 131 6.76 4.28 -6.31
CA ALA A 131 8.10 3.81 -6.02
C ALA A 131 8.54 4.31 -4.65
N ARG A 132 9.05 3.41 -3.82
CA ARG A 132 9.61 3.72 -2.52
C ARG A 132 10.80 2.83 -2.21
N TRP A 133 11.77 3.40 -1.55
CA TRP A 133 12.96 2.68 -1.07
C TRP A 133 13.43 3.27 0.26
N GLY A 134 14.17 2.48 1.03
CA GLY A 134 14.91 2.92 2.19
C GLY A 134 16.36 3.26 1.80
N ASN A 135 17.31 2.39 2.15
CA ASN A 135 18.70 2.52 1.68
C ASN A 135 18.92 1.84 0.31
N GLU A 136 20.15 1.91 -0.22
CA GLU A 136 20.52 1.38 -1.54
C GLU A 136 20.24 -0.12 -1.72
N TYR A 137 20.23 -0.90 -0.65
CA TYR A 137 19.94 -2.35 -0.71
C TYR A 137 18.48 -2.66 -1.00
N THR A 138 17.60 -1.65 -0.89
CA THR A 138 16.19 -1.79 -1.20
C THR A 138 15.81 -1.32 -2.61
N TYR A 139 16.75 -0.79 -3.40
CA TYR A 139 16.46 -0.27 -4.74
C TYR A 139 15.91 -1.34 -5.69
N THR A 140 16.45 -2.54 -5.62
CA THR A 140 15.99 -3.66 -6.46
C THR A 140 14.59 -4.14 -6.10
N THR A 141 14.17 -3.96 -4.85
CA THR A 141 12.82 -4.31 -4.38
C THR A 141 11.80 -3.21 -4.67
N ALA A 142 12.29 -2.00 -4.94
CA ALA A 142 11.46 -0.87 -5.35
C ALA A 142 11.05 -0.92 -6.84
N TYR A 143 11.59 -1.91 -7.60
CA TYR A 143 11.39 -2.04 -9.04
C TYR A 143 9.90 -2.13 -9.43
N PHE A 144 9.57 -1.45 -10.52
CA PHE A 144 8.25 -1.45 -11.11
C PHE A 144 8.30 -2.01 -12.52
N PRO A 145 7.27 -2.75 -12.97
CA PRO A 145 7.15 -3.08 -14.38
C PRO A 145 7.03 -1.79 -15.21
N GLU A 146 7.46 -1.83 -16.44
CA GLU A 146 7.81 -0.84 -17.45
C GLU A 146 7.01 0.47 -17.58
N ARG A 147 6.01 0.75 -16.75
CA ARG A 147 5.23 1.99 -16.77
C ARG A 147 5.03 2.52 -15.36
N ILE A 148 5.90 3.44 -14.98
CA ILE A 148 5.77 4.19 -13.71
C ILE A 148 4.84 5.36 -13.94
N ALA A 149 3.78 5.45 -13.16
CA ALA A 149 2.87 6.58 -13.22
C ALA A 149 3.25 7.71 -12.25
N PHE A 150 3.92 7.39 -11.14
CA PHE A 150 4.29 8.39 -10.12
C PHE A 150 5.56 8.01 -9.37
N LEU A 151 6.47 8.95 -9.24
CA LEU A 151 7.67 8.86 -8.42
C LEU A 151 7.49 9.80 -7.20
N GLY A 152 7.00 9.27 -6.10
CA GLY A 152 6.99 10.01 -4.85
C GLY A 152 8.29 9.75 -4.08
N VAL A 153 9.13 10.77 -3.95
CA VAL A 153 10.30 10.72 -3.06
C VAL A 153 9.91 11.39 -1.77
N THR A 154 9.66 10.60 -0.74
CA THR A 154 9.59 11.12 0.63
C THR A 154 10.84 10.70 1.35
N GLN A 155 11.79 11.62 1.56
CA GLN A 155 12.79 11.47 2.59
C GLN A 155 12.14 11.79 3.93
N ALA A 156 12.11 10.82 4.82
CA ALA A 156 11.80 11.05 6.23
C ALA A 156 13.08 11.37 6.99
#